data_01b334d6cc63879752d4c889f872cef4
#
_entry.id   01b334d6cc63879752d4c889f872cef4
#
_cell.length_a   1.000
_cell.length_b   1.000
_cell.length_c   1.000
_cell.angle_alpha   90.00
_cell.angle_beta   90.00
_cell.angle_gamma   90.00
#
_symmetry.space_group_name_H-M   'P 1'
#
loop_
_entity.id
_entity.type
_entity.pdbx_description
1 polymer ?
#
loop_
_entity_poly.entity_id
_entity_poly.type
_entity_poly.pdbx_seq_one_letter_code
_entity_poly.pdbx_strand_id
1 'polypeptide(L)'
;MMGTITVEQSRAIPVELQRAFDVTLPIPLTAIFSRRYVLLPPVKEVRGQDGAWGRVGQSRTVVTSDGGTMRELLTEVDSPHSFSYRLSDISGPLRPLVDGIDGRWEFATQGTGTLITWRWTLHPRGLGARVMPLVALMWRGYARQALELLSEHLLAAYPA
;
A
#
# COMPACT_ATOMS: atom_id res chain seq x y z
N MET A 1 0.33 -24.97 -10.94
CA MET A 1 0.63 -23.53 -10.98
C MET A 1 -0.34 -22.81 -10.05
N MET A 2 0.20 -21.99 -9.15
CA MET A 2 -0.63 -21.22 -8.22
C MET A 2 -1.00 -19.88 -8.85
N GLY A 3 -2.29 -19.58 -8.88
CA GLY A 3 -2.76 -18.30 -9.39
C GLY A 3 -2.50 -17.15 -8.41
N THR A 4 -2.44 -15.94 -8.94
CA THR A 4 -2.36 -14.75 -8.13
C THR A 4 -3.71 -14.44 -7.48
N ILE A 5 -3.69 -13.69 -6.39
CA ILE A 5 -4.90 -13.21 -5.73
C ILE A 5 -4.82 -11.69 -5.68
N THR A 6 -5.88 -11.04 -6.15
CA THR A 6 -5.99 -9.58 -6.13
C THR A 6 -7.00 -9.15 -5.08
N VAL A 7 -6.61 -8.19 -4.24
CA VAL A 7 -7.46 -7.59 -3.22
C VAL A 7 -7.39 -6.07 -3.34
N GLU A 8 -8.52 -5.40 -3.07
CA GLU A 8 -8.56 -3.95 -3.15
C GLU A 8 -9.55 -3.35 -2.16
N GLN A 9 -9.30 -2.10 -1.79
CA GLN A 9 -10.19 -1.26 -1.01
C GLN A 9 -10.19 0.14 -1.59
N SER A 10 -11.29 0.83 -1.46
CA SER A 10 -11.47 2.19 -1.98
C SER A 10 -12.10 3.09 -0.93
N ARG A 11 -11.82 4.40 -1.04
CA ARG A 11 -12.45 5.42 -0.22
C ARG A 11 -12.59 6.71 -1.03
N ALA A 12 -13.78 7.29 -0.99
CA ALA A 12 -14.02 8.61 -1.56
C ALA A 12 -13.60 9.67 -0.55
N ILE A 13 -12.80 10.63 -0.99
CA ILE A 13 -12.28 11.69 -0.13
C ILE A 13 -12.55 13.03 -0.81
N PRO A 14 -13.08 14.05 -0.07
CA PRO A 14 -13.41 15.34 -0.67
C PRO A 14 -12.18 16.23 -0.85
N VAL A 15 -11.21 15.75 -1.62
CA VAL A 15 -9.99 16.46 -2.00
C VAL A 15 -9.80 16.31 -3.50
N GLU A 16 -9.42 17.37 -4.17
CA GLU A 16 -9.25 17.40 -5.61
C GLU A 16 -8.17 16.41 -6.07
N LEU A 17 -8.34 15.86 -7.29
CA LEU A 17 -7.55 14.75 -7.83
C LEU A 17 -6.03 14.96 -7.76
N GLN A 18 -5.53 16.08 -8.27
CA GLN A 18 -4.09 16.35 -8.28
C GLN A 18 -3.53 16.46 -6.87
N ARG A 19 -4.27 17.12 -5.98
CA ARG A 19 -3.84 17.29 -4.59
C ARG A 19 -3.81 15.95 -3.86
N ALA A 20 -4.82 15.12 -4.08
CA ALA A 20 -4.88 13.79 -3.49
C ALA A 20 -3.66 12.95 -3.93
N PHE A 21 -3.34 12.97 -5.20
CA PHE A 21 -2.20 12.25 -5.75
C PHE A 21 -0.88 12.79 -5.20
N ASP A 22 -0.68 14.10 -5.22
CA ASP A 22 0.58 14.75 -4.83
C ASP A 22 0.93 14.52 -3.35
N VAL A 23 -0.07 14.36 -2.49
CA VAL A 23 0.14 14.05 -1.07
C VAL A 23 0.37 12.55 -0.86
N THR A 24 -0.40 11.71 -1.56
CA THR A 24 -0.36 10.26 -1.32
C THR A 24 0.94 9.61 -1.81
N LEU A 25 1.43 9.99 -2.98
CA LEU A 25 2.62 9.36 -3.55
C LEU A 25 3.83 9.43 -2.60
N PRO A 26 4.22 10.61 -2.05
CA PRO A 26 5.38 10.68 -1.17
C PRO A 26 5.06 10.46 0.31
N ILE A 27 3.82 10.14 0.68
CA ILE A 27 3.44 10.05 2.09
C ILE A 27 4.30 9.01 2.83
N PRO A 28 4.80 9.33 4.04
CA PRO A 28 5.52 8.34 4.83
C PRO A 28 4.62 7.14 5.15
N LEU A 29 5.12 5.93 4.90
CA LEU A 29 4.33 4.73 5.18
C LEU A 29 3.98 4.60 6.65
N THR A 30 4.81 5.12 7.54
CA THR A 30 4.55 5.14 8.98
C THR A 30 3.35 6.01 9.35
N ALA A 31 2.93 6.91 8.47
CA ALA A 31 1.79 7.79 8.72
C ALA A 31 0.45 7.09 8.51
N ILE A 32 0.35 6.20 7.51
CA ILE A 32 -0.91 5.53 7.17
C ILE A 32 -0.94 4.06 7.56
N PHE A 33 0.21 3.41 7.72
CA PHE A 33 0.30 2.03 8.15
C PHE A 33 0.78 1.94 9.61
N SER A 34 0.18 2.73 10.48
CA SER A 34 0.60 2.86 11.88
C SER A 34 -0.14 1.95 12.84
N ARG A 35 -1.14 1.22 12.38
CA ARG A 35 -1.98 0.37 13.23
C ARG A 35 -1.95 -1.08 12.77
N ARG A 36 -1.89 -1.98 13.74
CA ARG A 36 -2.03 -3.41 13.48
C ARG A 36 -3.49 -3.74 13.13
N TYR A 37 -3.67 -4.68 12.22
CA TYR A 37 -4.97 -5.30 12.01
C TYR A 37 -4.81 -6.81 12.05
N VAL A 38 -5.32 -7.44 13.10
CA VAL A 38 -5.19 -8.88 13.39
C VAL A 38 -3.71 -9.28 13.39
N LEU A 39 -3.23 -10.02 12.39
CA LEU A 39 -1.85 -10.46 12.27
C LEU A 39 -0.98 -9.54 11.38
N LEU A 40 -1.60 -8.57 10.71
CA LEU A 40 -0.85 -7.64 9.84
C LEU A 40 -0.27 -6.51 10.69
N PRO A 41 1.07 -6.37 10.71
CA PRO A 41 1.73 -5.42 11.60
C PRO A 41 1.77 -4.01 11.02
N PRO A 42 1.92 -2.99 11.88
CA PRO A 42 2.20 -1.65 11.40
C PRO A 42 3.61 -1.56 10.81
N VAL A 43 3.82 -0.57 9.96
CA VAL A 43 5.15 -0.24 9.46
C VAL A 43 5.89 0.50 10.56
N LYS A 44 7.05 -0.03 10.95
CA LYS A 44 7.90 0.55 11.99
C LYS A 44 8.77 1.67 11.45
N GLU A 45 9.40 1.43 10.29
CA GLU A 45 10.30 2.39 9.66
C GLU A 45 10.53 2.04 8.19
N VAL A 46 11.11 2.99 7.46
CA VAL A 46 11.55 2.81 6.08
C VAL A 46 13.03 3.13 6.03
N ARG A 47 13.82 2.27 5.37
CA ARG A 47 15.27 2.42 5.24
C ARG A 47 15.69 2.53 3.78
N GLY A 48 16.80 3.23 3.55
CA GLY A 48 17.44 3.27 2.22
C GLY A 48 16.68 4.05 1.17
N GLN A 49 15.76 4.92 1.58
CA GLN A 49 15.07 5.81 0.65
C GLN A 49 15.97 6.99 0.32
N ASP A 50 16.25 7.17 -0.97
CA ASP A 50 17.08 8.28 -1.45
C ASP A 50 16.15 9.42 -1.91
N GLY A 51 16.02 10.44 -1.08
CA GLY A 51 15.16 11.60 -1.36
C GLY A 51 13.68 11.32 -1.20
N ALA A 52 12.86 12.24 -1.70
CA ALA A 52 11.40 12.08 -1.69
C ALA A 52 10.98 10.94 -2.62
N TRP A 53 10.02 10.16 -2.16
CA TRP A 53 9.47 9.04 -2.95
C TRP A 53 8.62 9.55 -4.08
N GLY A 54 8.93 9.18 -5.31
CA GLY A 54 8.16 9.63 -6.47
C GLY A 54 8.79 9.36 -7.83
N ARG A 55 10.00 8.80 -7.90
CA ARG A 55 10.65 8.49 -9.19
C ARG A 55 10.63 7.00 -9.47
N VAL A 56 10.21 6.62 -10.66
CA VAL A 56 10.28 5.23 -11.13
C VAL A 56 11.73 4.74 -11.00
N GLY A 57 11.89 3.55 -10.43
CA GLY A 57 13.21 2.97 -10.18
C GLY A 57 13.73 3.19 -8.77
N GLN A 58 13.14 4.09 -8.00
CA GLN A 58 13.50 4.22 -6.59
C GLN A 58 13.15 2.94 -5.83
N SER A 59 13.98 2.59 -4.86
CA SER A 59 13.73 1.47 -3.97
C SER A 59 13.98 1.88 -2.52
N ARG A 60 13.31 1.14 -1.62
CA ARG A 60 13.47 1.32 -0.17
C ARG A 60 13.16 0.01 0.53
N THR A 61 13.55 -0.11 1.79
CA THR A 61 13.23 -1.27 2.62
C THR A 61 12.17 -0.86 3.63
N VAL A 62 11.04 -1.58 3.60
CA VAL A 62 9.95 -1.41 4.56
C VAL A 62 10.19 -2.38 5.70
N VAL A 63 10.22 -1.87 6.93
CA VAL A 63 10.41 -2.67 8.14
C VAL A 63 9.11 -2.64 8.94
N THR A 64 8.59 -3.82 9.26
CA THR A 64 7.37 -3.95 10.06
C THR A 64 7.70 -4.25 11.52
N SER A 65 6.74 -3.98 12.41
CA SER A 65 6.96 -4.09 13.86
C SER A 65 7.17 -5.52 14.35
N ASP A 66 6.83 -6.53 13.53
CA ASP A 66 7.06 -7.94 13.85
C ASP A 66 8.45 -8.42 13.42
N GLY A 67 9.31 -7.53 12.95
CA GLY A 67 10.64 -7.85 12.46
C GLY A 67 10.70 -8.23 10.99
N GLY A 68 9.58 -8.22 10.29
CA GLY A 68 9.54 -8.47 8.85
C GLY A 68 10.13 -7.32 8.06
N THR A 69 10.69 -7.63 6.89
CA THR A 69 11.21 -6.64 5.95
C THR A 69 10.76 -6.97 4.55
N MET A 70 10.64 -5.93 3.73
CA MET A 70 10.30 -6.06 2.31
C MET A 70 11.03 -4.97 1.53
N ARG A 71 11.53 -5.33 0.35
CA ARG A 71 12.08 -4.33 -0.55
C ARG A 71 10.97 -3.81 -1.44
N GLU A 72 10.79 -2.51 -1.47
CA GLU A 72 9.80 -1.85 -2.31
C GLU A 72 10.50 -1.13 -3.47
N LEU A 73 10.03 -1.41 -4.69
CA LEU A 73 10.51 -0.76 -5.91
C LEU A 73 9.34 -0.03 -6.56
N LEU A 74 9.49 1.26 -6.81
CA LEU A 74 8.49 2.06 -7.51
C LEU A 74 8.61 1.77 -9.00
N THR A 75 7.59 1.13 -9.58
CA THR A 75 7.64 0.62 -10.96
C THR A 75 6.94 1.50 -11.98
N GLU A 76 5.94 2.28 -11.55
CA GLU A 76 5.17 3.13 -12.46
C GLU A 76 4.64 4.35 -11.72
N VAL A 77 4.68 5.50 -12.39
CA VAL A 77 4.05 6.74 -11.90
C VAL A 77 3.34 7.39 -13.09
N ASP A 78 2.03 7.51 -13.00
CA ASP A 78 1.17 8.16 -14.00
C ASP A 78 0.32 9.23 -13.29
N SER A 79 0.92 10.39 -13.06
CA SER A 79 0.27 11.49 -12.34
C SER A 79 -0.85 12.13 -13.17
N PRO A 80 -2.02 12.42 -12.62
CA PRO A 80 -2.45 12.19 -11.22
C PRO A 80 -3.33 10.94 -11.07
N HIS A 81 -3.16 9.92 -11.89
CA HIS A 81 -4.09 8.78 -12.00
C HIS A 81 -3.66 7.53 -11.24
N SER A 82 -2.36 7.23 -11.21
CA SER A 82 -1.91 6.00 -10.57
C SER A 82 -0.42 5.98 -10.29
N PHE A 83 -0.01 5.13 -9.35
CA PHE A 83 1.37 4.69 -9.22
C PHE A 83 1.39 3.24 -8.76
N SER A 84 2.44 2.51 -9.13
CA SER A 84 2.57 1.10 -8.85
C SER A 84 3.94 0.79 -8.26
N TYR A 85 4.01 -0.27 -7.46
CA TYR A 85 5.24 -0.73 -6.84
C TYR A 85 5.26 -2.24 -6.74
N ARG A 86 6.44 -2.80 -6.52
CA ARG A 86 6.63 -4.22 -6.28
C ARG A 86 7.33 -4.43 -4.94
N LEU A 87 6.78 -5.34 -4.15
CA LEU A 87 7.40 -5.80 -2.91
C LEU A 87 8.06 -7.15 -3.17
N SER A 88 9.34 -7.23 -2.86
CA SER A 88 10.16 -8.43 -3.04
C SER A 88 11.07 -8.62 -1.83
N ASP A 89 11.89 -9.69 -1.84
CA ASP A 89 12.82 -9.99 -0.74
C ASP A 89 12.10 -9.97 0.61
N ILE A 90 10.94 -10.60 0.65
CA ILE A 90 10.08 -10.62 1.83
C ILE A 90 10.70 -11.52 2.90
N SER A 91 10.84 -10.98 4.12
CA SER A 91 11.27 -11.75 5.28
C SER A 91 10.22 -11.61 6.38
N GLY A 92 10.28 -12.50 7.38
CA GLY A 92 9.32 -12.53 8.48
C GLY A 92 8.14 -13.43 8.19
N PRO A 93 7.00 -13.21 8.87
CA PRO A 93 5.86 -14.14 8.82
C PRO A 93 5.24 -14.34 7.43
N LEU A 94 5.33 -13.38 6.53
CA LEU A 94 4.78 -13.51 5.18
C LEU A 94 5.66 -14.33 4.24
N ARG A 95 6.95 -14.49 4.55
CA ARG A 95 7.89 -15.16 3.65
C ARG A 95 7.45 -16.56 3.21
N PRO A 96 6.95 -17.44 4.09
CA PRO A 96 6.52 -18.77 3.65
C PRO A 96 5.21 -18.75 2.86
N LEU A 97 4.50 -17.63 2.80
CA LEU A 97 3.18 -17.55 2.20
C LEU A 97 3.17 -16.90 0.82
N VAL A 98 4.08 -15.95 0.56
CA VAL A 98 4.09 -15.21 -0.71
C VAL A 98 5.50 -15.02 -1.23
N ASP A 99 5.66 -15.09 -2.55
CA ASP A 99 6.92 -14.82 -3.24
C ASP A 99 7.12 -13.34 -3.51
N GLY A 100 6.06 -12.61 -3.70
CA GLY A 100 6.10 -11.18 -3.97
C GLY A 100 4.69 -10.59 -4.00
N ILE A 101 4.63 -9.28 -4.04
CA ILE A 101 3.37 -8.54 -4.03
C ILE A 101 3.51 -7.37 -5.00
N ASP A 102 2.52 -7.21 -5.88
CA ASP A 102 2.41 -6.01 -6.71
C ASP A 102 1.38 -5.10 -6.07
N GLY A 103 1.76 -3.85 -5.81
CA GLY A 103 0.88 -2.85 -5.24
C GLY A 103 0.54 -1.77 -6.25
N ARG A 104 -0.67 -1.21 -6.15
CA ARG A 104 -1.12 -0.14 -7.04
C ARG A 104 -2.09 0.77 -6.33
N TRP A 105 -1.88 2.07 -6.52
CA TRP A 105 -2.79 3.11 -6.07
C TRP A 105 -3.42 3.76 -7.30
N GLU A 106 -4.74 3.87 -7.30
CA GLU A 106 -5.48 4.51 -8.38
C GLU A 106 -6.30 5.67 -7.83
N PHE A 107 -6.37 6.74 -8.61
CA PHE A 107 -7.06 7.98 -8.24
C PHE A 107 -8.00 8.35 -9.38
N ALA A 108 -9.28 8.47 -9.07
CA ALA A 108 -10.29 8.83 -10.06
C ALA A 108 -11.18 9.94 -9.52
N THR A 109 -11.56 10.87 -10.38
CA THR A 109 -12.49 11.93 -10.01
C THR A 109 -13.84 11.31 -9.61
N GLN A 110 -14.39 11.76 -8.47
CA GLN A 110 -15.71 11.37 -8.03
C GLN A 110 -16.42 12.59 -7.47
N GLY A 111 -17.38 13.11 -8.22
CA GLY A 111 -17.98 14.39 -7.89
C GLY A 111 -16.93 15.49 -7.88
N THR A 112 -16.81 16.24 -6.78
CA THR A 112 -15.78 17.27 -6.58
C THR A 112 -14.55 16.71 -5.86
N GLY A 113 -14.59 15.44 -5.47
CA GLY A 113 -13.51 14.79 -4.77
C GLY A 113 -12.82 13.70 -5.58
N THR A 114 -12.20 12.76 -4.89
CA THR A 114 -11.42 11.70 -5.49
C THR A 114 -11.77 10.36 -4.86
N LEU A 115 -11.95 9.33 -5.70
CA LEU A 115 -12.00 7.95 -5.25
C LEU A 115 -10.58 7.40 -5.29
N ILE A 116 -10.06 7.01 -4.14
CA ILE A 116 -8.73 6.41 -4.01
C ILE A 116 -8.89 4.92 -3.81
N THR A 117 -8.23 4.12 -4.64
CA THR A 117 -8.24 2.66 -4.57
C THR A 117 -6.83 2.16 -4.34
N TRP A 118 -6.65 1.32 -3.32
CA TRP A 118 -5.40 0.61 -3.07
C TRP A 118 -5.59 -0.86 -3.37
N ARG A 119 -4.70 -1.42 -4.20
CA ARG A 119 -4.79 -2.80 -4.67
C ARG A 119 -3.50 -3.53 -4.43
N TRP A 120 -3.61 -4.77 -3.97
CA TRP A 120 -2.50 -5.71 -3.89
C TRP A 120 -2.79 -6.92 -4.77
N THR A 121 -1.78 -7.36 -5.51
CA THR A 121 -1.79 -8.65 -6.19
C THR A 121 -0.72 -9.51 -5.52
N LEU A 122 -1.16 -10.56 -4.82
CA LEU A 122 -0.29 -11.45 -4.07
C LEU A 122 0.08 -12.65 -4.94
N HIS A 123 1.36 -13.02 -4.90
CA HIS A 123 1.88 -14.20 -5.59
C HIS A 123 2.12 -15.29 -4.55
N PRO A 124 1.20 -16.25 -4.37
CA PRO A 124 1.30 -17.27 -3.33
C PRO A 124 2.51 -18.18 -3.51
N ARG A 125 3.05 -18.65 -2.39
CA ARG A 125 4.20 -19.55 -2.35
C ARG A 125 3.81 -20.81 -1.59
N GLY A 126 4.12 -21.98 -2.15
CA GLY A 126 3.90 -23.25 -1.47
C GLY A 126 2.48 -23.41 -0.98
N LEU A 127 2.33 -23.70 0.32
CA LEU A 127 1.02 -23.85 0.96
C LEU A 127 0.32 -22.51 1.22
N GLY A 128 0.98 -21.39 0.91
CA GLY A 128 0.41 -20.06 1.08
C GLY A 128 -0.92 -19.87 0.34
N ALA A 129 -1.07 -20.53 -0.82
CA ALA A 129 -2.31 -20.47 -1.59
C ALA A 129 -3.53 -20.89 -0.77
N ARG A 130 -3.38 -21.82 0.18
CA ARG A 130 -4.48 -22.31 1.03
C ARG A 130 -4.95 -21.28 2.05
N VAL A 131 -4.06 -20.38 2.48
CA VAL A 131 -4.39 -19.35 3.48
C VAL A 131 -4.66 -17.98 2.87
N MET A 132 -4.53 -17.85 1.55
CA MET A 132 -4.78 -16.56 0.88
C MET A 132 -6.16 -15.97 1.14
N PRO A 133 -7.26 -16.75 1.20
CA PRO A 133 -8.56 -16.16 1.55
C PRO A 133 -8.55 -15.47 2.91
N LEU A 134 -7.85 -16.03 3.89
CA LEU A 134 -7.69 -15.43 5.22
C LEU A 134 -6.81 -14.19 5.16
N VAL A 135 -5.70 -14.26 4.43
CA VAL A 135 -4.81 -13.10 4.22
C VAL A 135 -5.58 -11.95 3.55
N ALA A 136 -6.37 -12.28 2.53
CA ALA A 136 -7.19 -11.29 1.82
C ALA A 136 -8.19 -10.60 2.77
N LEU A 137 -8.83 -11.37 3.63
CA LEU A 137 -9.78 -10.84 4.61
C LEU A 137 -9.11 -9.87 5.58
N MET A 138 -7.95 -10.25 6.12
CA MET A 138 -7.17 -9.38 7.01
C MET A 138 -6.69 -8.13 6.28
N TRP A 139 -6.21 -8.28 5.05
CA TRP A 139 -5.71 -7.16 4.27
C TRP A 139 -6.81 -6.11 4.02
N ARG A 140 -8.04 -6.53 3.76
CA ARG A 140 -9.15 -5.59 3.53
C ARG A 140 -9.37 -4.68 4.75
N GLY A 141 -9.33 -5.24 5.94
CA GLY A 141 -9.43 -4.46 7.18
C GLY A 141 -8.23 -3.54 7.38
N TYR A 142 -7.04 -4.05 7.10
CA TYR A 142 -5.80 -3.27 7.18
C TYR A 142 -5.84 -2.08 6.20
N ALA A 143 -6.26 -2.34 4.98
CA ALA A 143 -6.37 -1.31 3.95
C ALA A 143 -7.44 -0.25 4.30
N ARG A 144 -8.55 -0.68 4.91
CA ARG A 144 -9.58 0.26 5.36
C ARG A 144 -9.01 1.23 6.38
N GLN A 145 -8.24 0.74 7.35
CA GLN A 145 -7.58 1.59 8.33
C GLN A 145 -6.60 2.56 7.68
N ALA A 146 -5.81 2.07 6.73
CA ALA A 146 -4.84 2.91 6.02
C ALA A 146 -5.53 4.03 5.24
N LEU A 147 -6.63 3.72 4.56
CA LEU A 147 -7.40 4.72 3.81
C LEU A 147 -8.07 5.73 4.73
N GLU A 148 -8.51 5.33 5.93
CA GLU A 148 -9.03 6.25 6.93
C GLU A 148 -7.95 7.24 7.38
N LEU A 149 -6.76 6.74 7.69
CA LEU A 149 -5.63 7.59 8.08
C LEU A 149 -5.18 8.49 6.95
N LEU A 150 -5.16 7.99 5.71
CA LEU A 150 -4.87 8.80 4.54
C LEU A 150 -5.89 9.93 4.39
N SER A 151 -7.18 9.61 4.57
CA SER A 151 -8.25 10.61 4.53
C SER A 151 -8.01 11.72 5.55
N GLU A 152 -7.64 11.37 6.77
CA GLU A 152 -7.31 12.35 7.82
C GLU A 152 -6.15 13.25 7.41
N HIS A 153 -5.09 12.67 6.83
CA HIS A 153 -3.94 13.43 6.34
C HIS A 153 -4.33 14.39 5.22
N LEU A 154 -5.12 13.92 4.27
CA LEU A 154 -5.55 14.75 3.14
C LEU A 154 -6.45 15.91 3.58
N LEU A 155 -7.39 15.65 4.49
CA LEU A 155 -8.28 16.68 5.00
C LEU A 155 -7.53 17.68 5.88
N ALA A 156 -6.47 17.28 6.58
CA ALA A 156 -5.62 18.19 7.34
C ALA A 156 -4.79 19.07 6.42
N ALA A 157 -4.29 18.53 5.29
CA ALA A 157 -3.51 19.28 4.31
C ALA A 157 -4.38 20.24 3.49
N TYR A 158 -5.62 19.84 3.20
CA TYR A 158 -6.56 20.62 2.38
C TYR A 158 -7.93 20.67 3.07
N PRO A 159 -8.09 21.51 4.11
CA PRO A 159 -9.37 21.63 4.81
C PRO A 159 -10.47 22.10 3.86
N ALA A 160 -11.68 21.54 4.07
CA ALA A 160 -12.85 21.90 3.28
C ALA A 160 -13.30 23.34 3.59
#